data_21a0d6129120540a61a1e8ac7d012988
#
_entry.id   21a0d6129120540a61a1e8ac7d012988
#
_cell.length_a   1.000
_cell.length_b   1.000
_cell.length_c   1.000
_cell.angle_alpha   90.00
_cell.angle_beta   90.00
_cell.angle_gamma   90.00
#
_symmetry.space_group_name_H-M   'P 1'
#
loop_
_entity.id
_entity.type
_entity.pdbx_description
1 polymer ?
#
loop_
_entity_poly.entity_id
_entity_poly.type
_entity_poly.pdbx_seq_one_letter_code
_entity_poly.pdbx_strand_id
1 'polypeptide(L)'
;KLLALLDTVIETYLQKGEPVWSKFLNSLGAIDYAPSTLRKYLNILEKQGMVYQPYNSSGRIPTLQGLSAYVESTLAQSPQDIDLNLNSTRAELKSFVEALGEVTDGVVVGFIRNDEYYYLGINNLLRDDMIDEYSATRTIIRFIEEKKIVPFIDKKILKNGEVYYTFVNDQDTLISCVYVKISLNDYDMVLSIVGPLRVDYKKNITILKKVLETFGR
;
A
#
# COMPACT_ATOMS: atom_id res chain seq x y z
N LYS A 1 1.77 8.90 21.01
CA LYS A 1 3.21 9.27 20.89
C LYS A 1 4.03 8.18 20.18
N LEU A 2 4.01 6.92 20.64
CA LEU A 2 4.74 5.81 20.00
C LEU A 2 4.18 5.51 18.60
N LEU A 3 2.87 5.50 18.41
CA LEU A 3 2.24 5.33 17.09
C LEU A 3 2.64 6.45 16.13
N ALA A 4 2.59 7.71 16.54
CA ALA A 4 3.02 8.83 15.70
C ALA A 4 4.51 8.73 15.29
N LEU A 5 5.37 8.23 16.18
CA LEU A 5 6.76 7.96 15.83
C LEU A 5 6.87 6.80 14.83
N LEU A 6 6.10 5.72 15.03
CA LEU A 6 6.06 4.59 14.11
C LEU A 6 5.62 5.07 12.71
N ASP A 7 4.54 5.85 12.63
CA ASP A 7 4.05 6.42 11.37
C ASP A 7 5.14 7.23 10.67
N THR A 8 5.83 8.13 11.40
CA THR A 8 6.93 8.94 10.84
C THR A 8 8.09 8.06 10.35
N VAL A 9 8.46 7.02 11.09
CA VAL A 9 9.52 6.08 10.67
C VAL A 9 9.12 5.36 9.40
N ILE A 10 7.89 4.88 9.32
CA ILE A 10 7.39 4.13 8.15
C ILE A 10 7.30 5.06 6.95
N GLU A 11 6.69 6.23 7.06
CA GLU A 11 6.59 7.20 5.97
C GLU A 11 7.98 7.60 5.44
N THR A 12 8.93 7.85 6.34
CA THR A 12 10.31 8.14 5.95
C THR A 12 10.95 6.97 5.19
N TYR A 13 10.75 5.74 5.67
CA TYR A 13 11.26 4.54 5.01
C TYR A 13 10.62 4.33 3.63
N LEU A 14 9.30 4.48 3.52
CA LEU A 14 8.59 4.32 2.25
C LEU A 14 9.08 5.31 1.20
N GLN A 15 9.42 6.54 1.61
CA GLN A 15 9.95 7.56 0.71
C GLN A 15 11.40 7.32 0.29
N LYS A 16 12.27 6.94 1.25
CA LYS A 16 13.72 6.88 1.03
C LYS A 16 14.27 5.50 0.69
N GLY A 17 13.61 4.42 1.14
CA GLY A 17 14.09 3.05 1.01
C GLY A 17 15.27 2.69 1.92
N GLU A 18 15.69 3.58 2.80
CA GLU A 18 16.86 3.43 3.65
C GLU A 18 16.48 3.32 5.13
N PRO A 19 17.31 2.66 5.97
CA PRO A 19 17.09 2.62 7.41
C PRO A 19 16.99 4.01 8.04
N VAL A 20 15.99 4.25 8.84
CA VAL A 20 15.65 5.56 9.42
C VAL A 20 16.41 5.78 10.71
N TRP A 21 17.22 6.84 10.76
CA TRP A 21 18.07 7.20 11.88
C TRP A 21 17.39 8.19 12.82
N SER A 22 17.60 8.05 14.14
CA SER A 22 17.09 9.00 15.13
C SER A 22 17.55 10.45 14.91
N LYS A 23 18.77 10.65 14.37
CA LYS A 23 19.26 11.98 13.99
C LYS A 23 18.45 12.58 12.86
N PHE A 24 18.11 11.76 11.86
CA PHE A 24 17.30 12.20 10.72
C PHE A 24 15.89 12.56 11.16
N LEU A 25 15.24 11.72 11.99
CA LEU A 25 13.92 12.02 12.57
C LEU A 25 13.91 13.35 13.34
N ASN A 26 14.99 13.62 14.09
CA ASN A 26 15.12 14.88 14.79
C ASN A 26 15.23 16.09 13.82
N SER A 27 15.92 15.92 12.70
CA SER A 27 16.09 17.00 11.70
C SER A 27 14.81 17.32 10.93
N LEU A 28 13.86 16.38 10.85
CA LEU A 28 12.57 16.61 10.20
C LEU A 28 11.68 17.60 10.96
N GLY A 29 11.94 17.83 12.25
CA GLY A 29 11.10 18.68 13.08
C GLY A 29 9.66 18.15 13.31
N ALA A 30 9.33 17.01 12.73
CA ALA A 30 8.00 16.40 12.83
C ALA A 30 7.68 15.89 14.24
N ILE A 31 8.71 15.64 15.04
CA ILE A 31 8.60 15.11 16.41
C ILE A 31 9.56 15.90 17.31
N ASP A 32 9.00 16.66 18.23
CA ASP A 32 9.77 17.49 19.17
C ASP A 32 10.28 16.63 20.35
N TYR A 33 11.27 15.78 20.08
CA TYR A 33 11.96 14.98 21.08
C TYR A 33 13.47 15.06 20.94
N ALA A 34 14.16 15.13 22.08
CA ALA A 34 15.62 15.01 22.09
C ALA A 34 16.06 13.66 21.45
N PRO A 35 17.23 13.63 20.76
CA PRO A 35 17.73 12.42 20.09
C PRO A 35 17.85 11.19 21.03
N SER A 36 18.13 11.40 22.30
CA SER A 36 18.18 10.34 23.32
C SER A 36 16.80 9.72 23.59
N THR A 37 15.76 10.55 23.61
CA THR A 37 14.37 10.13 23.77
C THR A 37 13.89 9.36 22.52
N LEU A 38 14.21 9.85 21.32
CA LEU A 38 13.91 9.15 20.07
C LEU A 38 14.54 7.75 20.04
N ARG A 39 15.82 7.62 20.43
CA ARG A 39 16.48 6.30 20.54
C ARG A 39 15.76 5.36 21.51
N LYS A 40 15.33 5.87 22.66
CA LYS A 40 14.58 5.09 23.64
C LYS A 40 13.26 4.58 23.05
N TYR A 41 12.52 5.42 22.35
CA TYR A 41 11.25 5.04 21.72
C TYR A 41 11.45 4.08 20.54
N LEU A 42 12.48 4.27 19.72
CA LEU A 42 12.83 3.32 18.65
C LEU A 42 13.18 1.94 19.22
N ASN A 43 13.89 1.87 20.34
CA ASN A 43 14.17 0.60 21.03
C ASN A 43 12.91 -0.05 21.61
N ILE A 44 11.91 0.74 22.03
CA ILE A 44 10.61 0.22 22.48
C ILE A 44 9.86 -0.38 21.27
N LEU A 45 9.78 0.34 20.15
CA LEU A 45 9.15 -0.15 18.92
C LEU A 45 9.83 -1.42 18.39
N GLU A 46 11.15 -1.51 18.51
CA GLU A 46 11.91 -2.72 18.15
C GLU A 46 11.58 -3.91 19.06
N LYS A 47 11.52 -3.70 20.37
CA LYS A 47 11.09 -4.73 21.33
C LYS A 47 9.65 -5.20 21.11
N GLN A 48 8.79 -4.33 20.60
CA GLN A 48 7.41 -4.65 20.21
C GLN A 48 7.31 -5.32 18.84
N GLY A 49 8.44 -5.52 18.14
CA GLY A 49 8.44 -6.13 16.81
C GLY A 49 7.92 -5.25 15.67
N MET A 50 7.75 -3.94 15.91
CA MET A 50 7.23 -3.01 14.89
C MET A 50 8.29 -2.57 13.89
N VAL A 51 9.53 -2.46 14.33
CA VAL A 51 10.70 -2.10 13.54
C VAL A 51 11.86 -3.02 13.90
N TYR A 52 12.87 -3.08 13.06
CA TYR A 52 14.11 -3.78 13.36
C TYR A 52 15.34 -3.06 12.81
N GLN A 53 16.49 -3.43 13.30
CA GLN A 53 17.79 -2.94 12.88
C GLN A 53 18.41 -3.95 11.91
N PRO A 54 18.56 -3.63 10.59
CA PRO A 54 19.05 -4.63 9.63
C PRO A 54 20.51 -5.03 9.85
N TYR A 55 21.32 -4.12 10.41
CA TYR A 55 22.72 -4.40 10.80
C TYR A 55 23.14 -3.50 11.97
N ASN A 56 24.19 -3.89 12.67
CA ASN A 56 24.70 -3.14 13.84
C ASN A 56 24.93 -1.66 13.50
N SER A 57 24.44 -0.79 14.37
CA SER A 57 24.54 0.68 14.23
C SER A 57 23.79 1.26 13.04
N SER A 58 22.91 0.52 12.34
CA SER A 58 22.01 1.08 11.32
C SER A 58 20.84 1.85 11.95
N GLY A 59 20.07 2.55 11.12
CA GLY A 59 18.73 3.02 11.47
C GLY A 59 17.74 1.86 11.68
N ARG A 60 16.47 2.18 11.66
CA ARG A 60 15.38 1.18 11.79
C ARG A 60 14.59 1.10 10.48
N ILE A 61 14.18 -0.11 10.13
CA ILE A 61 13.23 -0.36 9.04
C ILE A 61 12.00 -1.07 9.61
N PRO A 62 10.81 -0.87 9.03
CA PRO A 62 9.59 -1.49 9.52
C PRO A 62 9.60 -3.01 9.29
N THR A 63 8.99 -3.75 10.20
CA THR A 63 8.59 -5.14 9.99
C THR A 63 7.25 -5.19 9.27
N LEU A 64 6.81 -6.38 8.82
CA LEU A 64 5.44 -6.56 8.32
C LEU A 64 4.39 -6.21 9.38
N GLN A 65 4.64 -6.51 10.66
CA GLN A 65 3.76 -6.13 11.76
C GLN A 65 3.67 -4.60 11.88
N GLY A 66 4.79 -3.90 11.78
CA GLY A 66 4.82 -2.43 11.79
C GLY A 66 4.07 -1.84 10.60
N LEU A 67 4.29 -2.38 9.39
CA LEU A 67 3.56 -1.95 8.19
C LEU A 67 2.05 -2.21 8.32
N SER A 68 1.65 -3.38 8.85
CA SER A 68 0.24 -3.68 9.09
C SER A 68 -0.40 -2.66 10.04
N ALA A 69 0.24 -2.37 11.17
CA ALA A 69 -0.26 -1.38 12.12
C ALA A 69 -0.40 0.03 11.49
N TYR A 70 0.54 0.42 10.64
CA TYR A 70 0.49 1.68 9.90
C TYR A 70 -0.67 1.71 8.89
N VAL A 71 -0.86 0.63 8.11
CA VAL A 71 -1.94 0.54 7.14
C VAL A 71 -3.30 0.57 7.85
N GLU A 72 -3.46 -0.15 8.96
CA GLU A 72 -4.68 -0.14 9.79
C GLU A 72 -4.98 1.26 10.33
N SER A 73 -3.96 1.96 10.85
CA SER A 73 -4.08 3.35 11.28
C SER A 73 -4.52 4.26 10.12
N THR A 74 -3.96 4.06 8.93
CA THR A 74 -4.30 4.83 7.73
C THR A 74 -5.73 4.54 7.25
N LEU A 75 -6.17 3.29 7.32
CA LEU A 75 -7.55 2.90 7.00
C LEU A 75 -8.58 3.60 7.90
N ALA A 76 -8.25 3.83 9.17
CA ALA A 76 -9.11 4.51 10.12
C ALA A 76 -9.18 6.05 9.90
N GLN A 77 -8.27 6.64 9.13
CA GLN A 77 -8.22 8.08 8.87
C GLN A 77 -9.20 8.47 7.74
N SER A 78 -9.63 9.74 7.73
CA SER A 78 -10.36 10.30 6.59
C SER A 78 -9.46 10.32 5.34
N PRO A 79 -10.04 10.16 4.13
CA PRO A 79 -9.27 10.22 2.90
C PRO A 79 -8.63 11.60 2.74
N GLN A 80 -7.46 11.65 2.13
CA GLN A 80 -6.78 12.89 1.78
C GLN A 80 -7.49 13.57 0.60
N ASP A 81 -7.21 14.84 0.39
CA ASP A 81 -7.66 15.51 -0.83
C ASP A 81 -6.77 15.09 -2.01
N ILE A 82 -7.33 14.32 -2.93
CA ILE A 82 -6.69 13.89 -4.18
C ILE A 82 -7.61 14.28 -5.33
N ASP A 83 -7.04 14.88 -6.35
CA ASP A 83 -7.76 15.15 -7.60
C ASP A 83 -7.98 13.84 -8.36
N LEU A 84 -9.15 13.25 -8.15
CA LEU A 84 -9.61 12.03 -8.81
C LEU A 84 -10.97 12.29 -9.42
N ASN A 85 -10.99 12.51 -10.73
CA ASN A 85 -12.23 12.74 -11.46
C ASN A 85 -12.81 11.42 -11.97
N LEU A 86 -13.83 10.93 -11.27
CA LEU A 86 -14.57 9.72 -11.65
C LEU A 86 -15.89 10.02 -12.39
N ASN A 87 -16.20 11.29 -12.66
CA ASN A 87 -17.49 11.69 -13.25
C ASN A 87 -17.70 11.16 -14.67
N SER A 88 -16.63 10.92 -15.42
CA SER A 88 -16.66 10.32 -16.78
C SER A 88 -16.48 8.81 -16.79
N THR A 89 -16.24 8.21 -15.63
CA THR A 89 -16.02 6.77 -15.51
C THR A 89 -17.35 6.05 -15.68
N ARG A 90 -17.46 5.22 -16.72
CA ARG A 90 -18.58 4.30 -16.86
C ARG A 90 -18.51 3.26 -15.76
N ALA A 91 -19.67 2.72 -15.36
CA ALA A 91 -19.74 1.64 -14.37
C ALA A 91 -19.27 0.29 -14.98
N GLU A 92 -18.11 0.32 -15.65
CA GLU A 92 -17.49 -0.81 -16.34
C GLU A 92 -16.07 -0.99 -15.76
N LEU A 93 -15.66 -2.23 -15.56
CA LEU A 93 -14.37 -2.58 -14.96
C LEU A 93 -13.18 -1.91 -15.64
N LYS A 94 -13.15 -1.91 -16.97
CA LYS A 94 -12.07 -1.31 -17.77
C LYS A 94 -11.94 0.18 -17.49
N SER A 95 -13.05 0.92 -17.46
CA SER A 95 -13.07 2.36 -17.20
C SER A 95 -12.52 2.72 -15.81
N PHE A 96 -12.80 1.90 -14.80
CA PHE A 96 -12.21 2.06 -13.47
C PHE A 96 -10.69 1.84 -13.49
N VAL A 97 -10.23 0.77 -14.12
CA VAL A 97 -8.79 0.48 -14.22
C VAL A 97 -8.05 1.60 -14.94
N GLU A 98 -8.61 2.15 -16.01
CA GLU A 98 -8.03 3.28 -16.75
C GLU A 98 -7.97 4.54 -15.87
N ALA A 99 -9.09 4.94 -15.24
CA ALA A 99 -9.15 6.13 -14.40
C ALA A 99 -8.20 6.06 -13.19
N LEU A 100 -8.10 4.91 -12.55
CA LEU A 100 -7.20 4.72 -11.41
C LEU A 100 -5.73 4.62 -11.85
N GLY A 101 -5.46 4.05 -13.02
CA GLY A 101 -4.11 3.91 -13.57
C GLY A 101 -3.42 5.25 -13.85
N GLU A 102 -4.18 6.32 -14.09
CA GLU A 102 -3.65 7.67 -14.32
C GLU A 102 -3.14 8.32 -13.03
N VAL A 103 -3.67 7.95 -11.88
CA VAL A 103 -3.40 8.63 -10.59
C VAL A 103 -2.59 7.81 -9.60
N THR A 104 -2.48 6.49 -9.79
CA THR A 104 -1.72 5.62 -8.87
C THR A 104 -0.26 5.46 -9.28
N ASP A 105 0.59 5.20 -8.30
CA ASP A 105 2.01 4.85 -8.51
C ASP A 105 2.23 3.32 -8.48
N GLY A 106 1.18 2.53 -8.33
CA GLY A 106 1.18 1.07 -8.39
C GLY A 106 0.55 0.53 -9.67
N VAL A 107 0.35 -0.78 -9.71
CA VAL A 107 -0.40 -1.45 -10.78
C VAL A 107 -1.85 -1.59 -10.33
N VAL A 108 -2.76 -0.98 -11.08
CA VAL A 108 -4.19 -1.21 -10.87
C VAL A 108 -4.56 -2.54 -11.49
N VAL A 109 -5.21 -3.39 -10.72
CA VAL A 109 -5.76 -4.66 -11.17
C VAL A 109 -7.24 -4.66 -10.85
N GLY A 110 -8.05 -4.89 -11.87
CA GLY A 110 -9.49 -5.01 -11.73
C GLY A 110 -9.98 -6.35 -12.28
N PHE A 111 -10.94 -6.98 -11.60
CA PHE A 111 -11.53 -8.21 -12.10
C PHE A 111 -12.99 -8.40 -11.65
N ILE A 112 -13.73 -9.11 -12.50
CA ILE A 112 -15.02 -9.71 -12.20
C ILE A 112 -14.77 -11.22 -12.15
N ARG A 113 -15.27 -11.89 -11.11
CA ARG A 113 -14.99 -13.32 -10.91
C ARG A 113 -15.38 -14.14 -12.14
N ASN A 114 -14.41 -14.94 -12.65
CA ASN A 114 -14.57 -15.85 -13.80
C ASN A 114 -14.97 -15.18 -15.13
N ASP A 115 -14.84 -13.83 -15.23
CA ASP A 115 -15.23 -13.10 -16.41
C ASP A 115 -14.08 -12.18 -16.87
N GLU A 116 -14.07 -10.93 -16.46
CA GLU A 116 -13.12 -9.93 -16.91
C GLU A 116 -11.92 -9.79 -15.98
N TYR A 117 -10.75 -9.50 -16.56
CA TYR A 117 -9.54 -9.19 -15.84
C TYR A 117 -8.73 -8.15 -16.61
N TYR A 118 -8.52 -7.00 -16.02
CA TYR A 118 -7.72 -5.91 -16.60
C TYR A 118 -6.65 -5.46 -15.62
N TYR A 119 -5.53 -4.96 -16.14
CA TYR A 119 -4.53 -4.27 -15.34
C TYR A 119 -3.88 -3.15 -16.13
N LEU A 120 -3.41 -2.11 -15.41
CA LEU A 120 -2.72 -0.96 -15.97
C LEU A 120 -1.66 -0.47 -14.99
N GLY A 121 -0.56 0.10 -15.51
CA GLY A 121 0.47 0.71 -14.69
C GLY A 121 1.68 -0.18 -14.40
N ILE A 122 1.92 -1.23 -15.19
CA ILE A 122 3.14 -2.08 -15.05
C ILE A 122 4.42 -1.23 -15.06
N ASN A 123 4.45 -0.14 -15.85
CA ASN A 123 5.60 0.77 -15.89
C ASN A 123 5.89 1.44 -14.54
N ASN A 124 4.90 1.55 -13.65
CA ASN A 124 5.10 2.10 -12.31
C ASN A 124 5.99 1.22 -11.42
N LEU A 125 6.19 -0.05 -11.80
CA LEU A 125 7.12 -0.96 -11.13
C LEU A 125 8.57 -0.80 -11.60
N LEU A 126 8.80 -0.05 -12.70
CA LEU A 126 10.11 0.13 -13.33
C LEU A 126 10.72 1.49 -12.98
N ARG A 127 10.46 2.01 -11.80
CA ARG A 127 10.99 3.29 -11.32
C ARG A 127 12.48 3.17 -11.00
N ASP A 128 13.22 4.26 -11.17
CA ASP A 128 14.68 4.32 -10.96
C ASP A 128 15.10 3.89 -9.55
N ASP A 129 14.27 4.18 -8.53
CA ASP A 129 14.50 3.79 -7.14
C ASP A 129 14.21 2.30 -6.85
N MET A 130 13.72 1.55 -7.85
CA MET A 130 13.38 0.12 -7.77
C MET A 130 14.32 -0.76 -8.62
N ILE A 131 15.29 -0.18 -9.31
CA ILE A 131 16.19 -0.92 -10.23
C ILE A 131 16.96 -2.04 -9.52
N ASP A 132 17.33 -1.83 -8.26
CA ASP A 132 18.02 -2.85 -7.45
C ASP A 132 17.14 -4.04 -7.05
N GLU A 133 15.80 -3.94 -7.28
CA GLU A 133 14.81 -4.97 -6.95
C GLU A 133 14.26 -5.69 -8.19
N TYR A 134 15.08 -5.86 -9.23
CA TYR A 134 14.64 -6.47 -10.50
C TYR A 134 13.93 -7.84 -10.33
N SER A 135 14.43 -8.70 -9.43
CA SER A 135 13.79 -9.99 -9.15
C SER A 135 12.40 -9.83 -8.53
N ALA A 136 12.24 -8.88 -7.62
CA ALA A 136 10.96 -8.56 -7.00
C ALA A 136 9.97 -8.01 -8.03
N THR A 137 10.39 -7.04 -8.85
CA THR A 137 9.59 -6.48 -9.93
C THR A 137 9.08 -7.58 -10.89
N ARG A 138 9.97 -8.48 -11.32
CA ARG A 138 9.61 -9.62 -12.18
C ARG A 138 8.58 -10.54 -11.51
N THR A 139 8.74 -10.81 -10.23
CA THR A 139 7.79 -11.65 -9.47
C THR A 139 6.43 -10.99 -9.38
N ILE A 140 6.36 -9.67 -9.13
CA ILE A 140 5.10 -8.92 -9.07
C ILE A 140 4.40 -8.93 -10.43
N ILE A 141 5.12 -8.68 -11.52
CA ILE A 141 4.56 -8.72 -12.88
C ILE A 141 3.94 -10.10 -13.14
N ARG A 142 4.70 -11.17 -12.87
CA ARG A 142 4.20 -12.53 -13.05
C ARG A 142 2.99 -12.85 -12.17
N PHE A 143 2.98 -12.40 -10.92
CA PHE A 143 1.85 -12.54 -10.00
C PHE A 143 0.57 -11.94 -10.58
N ILE A 144 0.69 -10.77 -11.24
CA ILE A 144 -0.44 -10.09 -11.91
C ILE A 144 -0.85 -10.82 -13.18
N GLU A 145 0.10 -11.15 -14.08
CA GLU A 145 -0.18 -11.80 -15.36
C GLU A 145 -0.76 -13.21 -15.20
N GLU A 146 -0.30 -13.97 -14.21
CA GLU A 146 -0.82 -15.30 -13.87
C GLU A 146 -2.12 -15.22 -13.05
N LYS A 147 -2.69 -14.02 -12.82
CA LYS A 147 -3.93 -13.78 -12.07
C LYS A 147 -3.92 -14.36 -10.65
N LYS A 148 -2.74 -14.52 -10.04
CA LYS A 148 -2.59 -15.09 -8.69
C LYS A 148 -3.30 -14.28 -7.60
N ILE A 149 -3.55 -12.99 -7.84
CA ILE A 149 -4.32 -12.14 -6.91
C ILE A 149 -5.75 -12.62 -6.74
N VAL A 150 -6.39 -13.17 -7.80
CA VAL A 150 -7.80 -13.58 -7.78
C VAL A 150 -8.08 -14.61 -6.68
N PRO A 151 -7.41 -15.79 -6.64
CA PRO A 151 -7.68 -16.80 -5.60
C PRO A 151 -7.30 -16.32 -4.20
N PHE A 152 -6.44 -15.31 -4.06
CA PHE A 152 -6.11 -14.70 -2.77
C PHE A 152 -7.28 -13.91 -2.20
N ILE A 153 -7.94 -13.13 -3.06
CA ILE A 153 -9.07 -12.28 -2.67
C ILE A 153 -10.36 -13.10 -2.58
N ASP A 154 -10.57 -14.05 -3.47
CA ASP A 154 -11.76 -14.91 -3.49
C ASP A 154 -12.01 -15.71 -2.21
N LYS A 155 -10.93 -16.02 -1.48
CA LYS A 155 -11.02 -16.71 -0.19
C LYS A 155 -11.51 -15.82 0.95
N LYS A 156 -11.65 -14.51 0.72
CA LYS A 156 -12.03 -13.54 1.74
C LYS A 156 -13.48 -13.13 1.58
N ILE A 157 -14.15 -12.94 2.70
CA ILE A 157 -15.50 -12.37 2.72
C ILE A 157 -15.32 -10.85 2.69
N LEU A 158 -15.57 -10.25 1.52
CA LEU A 158 -15.48 -8.81 1.33
C LEU A 158 -16.87 -8.19 1.46
N LYS A 159 -16.98 -7.16 2.29
CA LYS A 159 -18.16 -6.31 2.39
C LYS A 159 -18.02 -5.11 1.45
N ASN A 160 -19.15 -4.65 0.92
CA ASN A 160 -19.16 -3.38 0.21
C ASN A 160 -18.81 -2.22 1.13
N GLY A 161 -18.18 -1.20 0.58
CA GLY A 161 -17.87 0.04 1.30
C GLY A 161 -16.65 -0.04 2.21
N GLU A 162 -15.91 -1.13 2.21
CA GLU A 162 -14.68 -1.30 3.00
C GLU A 162 -13.45 -1.42 2.11
N VAL A 163 -12.35 -0.77 2.52
CA VAL A 163 -11.03 -0.95 1.91
C VAL A 163 -10.27 -2.02 2.68
N TYR A 164 -9.69 -2.94 1.97
CA TYR A 164 -8.92 -4.04 2.50
C TYR A 164 -7.46 -3.96 2.07
N TYR A 165 -6.59 -4.62 2.81
CA TYR A 165 -5.21 -4.82 2.41
C TYR A 165 -4.74 -6.24 2.68
N THR A 166 -3.70 -6.67 2.00
CA THR A 166 -2.98 -7.89 2.30
C THR A 166 -1.54 -7.80 1.81
N PHE A 167 -0.65 -8.47 2.53
CA PHE A 167 0.70 -8.74 2.09
C PHE A 167 0.78 -10.20 1.66
N VAL A 168 1.20 -10.41 0.42
CA VAL A 168 1.32 -11.74 -0.18
C VAL A 168 2.79 -12.07 -0.35
N ASN A 169 3.20 -13.25 0.08
CA ASN A 169 4.52 -13.77 -0.26
C ASN A 169 4.40 -14.68 -1.49
N ASP A 170 5.00 -14.28 -2.60
CA ASP A 170 5.16 -15.11 -3.80
C ASP A 170 6.65 -15.24 -4.12
N GLN A 171 7.20 -16.45 -4.02
CA GLN A 171 8.60 -16.75 -4.29
C GLN A 171 9.59 -15.83 -3.54
N ASP A 172 9.42 -15.74 -2.22
CA ASP A 172 10.20 -14.89 -1.30
C ASP A 172 10.10 -13.37 -1.58
N THR A 173 9.20 -12.97 -2.46
CA THR A 173 8.87 -11.57 -2.72
C THR A 173 7.59 -11.20 -1.99
N LEU A 174 7.65 -10.17 -1.15
CA LEU A 174 6.49 -9.63 -0.49
C LEU A 174 5.81 -8.59 -1.40
N ILE A 175 4.55 -8.83 -1.69
CA ILE A 175 3.70 -8.02 -2.55
C ILE A 175 2.62 -7.36 -1.70
N SER A 176 2.45 -6.05 -1.84
CA SER A 176 1.34 -5.34 -1.21
C SER A 176 0.14 -5.26 -2.14
N CYS A 177 -1.04 -5.51 -1.60
CA CYS A 177 -2.31 -5.36 -2.31
C CYS A 177 -3.26 -4.56 -1.42
N VAL A 178 -3.76 -3.42 -1.90
CA VAL A 178 -4.85 -2.67 -1.28
C VAL A 178 -6.04 -2.76 -2.23
N TYR A 179 -7.22 -3.15 -1.75
CA TYR A 179 -8.33 -3.48 -2.63
C TYR A 179 -9.70 -3.19 -2.03
N VAL A 180 -10.68 -3.08 -2.91
CA VAL A 180 -12.10 -2.88 -2.59
C VAL A 180 -12.96 -3.80 -3.42
N LYS A 181 -14.14 -4.13 -2.87
CA LYS A 181 -15.23 -4.72 -3.62
C LYS A 181 -16.26 -3.65 -3.90
N ILE A 182 -16.76 -3.61 -5.14
CA ILE A 182 -17.86 -2.76 -5.57
C ILE A 182 -18.94 -3.66 -6.11
N SER A 183 -20.14 -3.59 -5.55
CA SER A 183 -21.31 -4.29 -6.07
C SER A 183 -22.11 -3.33 -6.93
N LEU A 184 -22.25 -3.66 -8.20
CA LEU A 184 -23.14 -3.02 -9.15
C LEU A 184 -24.40 -3.89 -9.32
N ASN A 185 -25.43 -3.35 -9.94
CA ASN A 185 -26.75 -4.03 -10.01
C ASN A 185 -26.68 -5.49 -10.46
N ASP A 186 -25.80 -5.81 -11.43
CA ASP A 186 -25.74 -7.12 -12.07
C ASP A 186 -24.48 -7.93 -11.74
N TYR A 187 -23.45 -7.31 -11.12
CA TYR A 187 -22.19 -8.00 -10.86
C TYR A 187 -21.37 -7.32 -9.76
N ASP A 188 -20.48 -8.11 -9.18
CA ASP A 188 -19.46 -7.65 -8.24
C ASP A 188 -18.11 -7.54 -8.95
N MET A 189 -17.44 -6.40 -8.79
CA MET A 189 -16.06 -6.23 -9.22
C MET A 189 -15.13 -6.01 -8.03
N VAL A 190 -13.88 -6.40 -8.20
CA VAL A 190 -12.79 -6.07 -7.28
C VAL A 190 -11.82 -5.15 -8.00
N LEU A 191 -11.45 -4.06 -7.34
CA LEU A 191 -10.37 -3.17 -7.76
C LEU A 191 -9.25 -3.26 -6.74
N SER A 192 -8.02 -3.45 -7.18
CA SER A 192 -6.83 -3.56 -6.35
C SER A 192 -5.71 -2.69 -6.89
N ILE A 193 -4.92 -2.11 -5.99
CA ILE A 193 -3.64 -1.48 -6.30
C ILE A 193 -2.56 -2.40 -5.75
N VAL A 194 -1.72 -2.90 -6.65
CA VAL A 194 -0.70 -3.93 -6.39
C VAL A 194 0.69 -3.33 -6.58
N GLY A 195 1.60 -3.66 -5.71
CA GLY A 195 2.99 -3.21 -5.81
C GLY A 195 3.92 -3.86 -4.80
N PRO A 196 5.17 -3.40 -4.71
CA PRO A 196 6.10 -3.82 -3.65
C PRO A 196 5.61 -3.35 -2.28
N LEU A 197 6.33 -3.70 -1.20
CA LEU A 197 6.00 -3.17 0.13
C LEU A 197 6.18 -1.64 0.24
N ARG A 198 7.08 -1.07 -0.54
CA ARG A 198 7.33 0.38 -0.59
C ARG A 198 6.40 1.07 -1.58
N VAL A 199 5.17 1.30 -1.14
CA VAL A 199 4.15 2.07 -1.88
C VAL A 199 3.58 3.17 -0.98
N ASP A 200 2.98 4.18 -1.58
CA ASP A 200 2.22 5.19 -0.84
C ASP A 200 0.85 4.64 -0.42
N TYR A 201 0.80 4.02 0.75
CA TYR A 201 -0.44 3.45 1.30
C TYR A 201 -1.51 4.51 1.53
N LYS A 202 -1.15 5.73 1.96
CA LYS A 202 -2.11 6.82 2.18
C LYS A 202 -2.82 7.20 0.89
N LYS A 203 -2.03 7.38 -0.18
CA LYS A 203 -2.55 7.68 -1.52
C LYS A 203 -3.43 6.55 -2.03
N ASN A 204 -2.95 5.31 -2.01
CA ASN A 204 -3.68 4.15 -2.50
C ASN A 204 -5.01 3.93 -1.77
N ILE A 205 -5.01 4.03 -0.44
CA ILE A 205 -6.21 3.91 0.39
C ILE A 205 -7.18 5.07 0.07
N THR A 206 -6.67 6.29 -0.06
CA THR A 206 -7.50 7.45 -0.39
C THR A 206 -8.18 7.30 -1.75
N ILE A 207 -7.45 6.85 -2.77
CA ILE A 207 -8.00 6.58 -4.11
C ILE A 207 -9.16 5.59 -4.01
N LEU A 208 -8.96 4.45 -3.35
CA LEU A 208 -10.00 3.44 -3.22
C LEU A 208 -11.20 3.88 -2.36
N LYS A 209 -10.97 4.67 -1.32
CA LYS A 209 -12.08 5.30 -0.55
C LYS A 209 -12.92 6.23 -1.41
N LYS A 210 -12.31 7.07 -2.25
CA LYS A 210 -13.04 7.94 -3.19
C LYS A 210 -13.87 7.14 -4.20
N VAL A 211 -13.35 6.02 -4.68
CA VAL A 211 -14.12 5.10 -5.53
C VAL A 211 -15.36 4.58 -4.79
N LEU A 212 -15.20 4.15 -3.53
CA LEU A 212 -16.30 3.68 -2.70
C LEU A 212 -17.35 4.77 -2.39
N GLU A 213 -16.91 6.02 -2.15
CA GLU A 213 -17.82 7.16 -1.94
C GLU A 213 -18.70 7.41 -3.17
N THR A 214 -18.16 7.18 -4.37
CA THR A 214 -18.84 7.44 -5.63
C THR A 214 -19.74 6.27 -6.07
N PHE A 215 -19.30 5.03 -5.88
CA PHE A 215 -19.93 3.84 -6.47
C PHE A 215 -20.25 2.73 -5.44
N GLY A 216 -19.85 2.85 -4.21
CA GLY A 216 -20.02 1.82 -3.17
C GLY A 216 -21.35 1.88 -2.41
N ARG A 217 -22.35 2.63 -2.94
CA ARG A 217 -23.67 2.79 -2.30
C ARG A 217 -24.60 1.65 -2.65
#